data_1a3dc3c5fc820d95b2a23388483a85d4
#
_entry.id   1a3dc3c5fc820d95b2a23388483a85d4
#
_cell.length_a   1.000
_cell.length_b   1.000
_cell.length_c   1.000
_cell.angle_alpha   90.00
_cell.angle_beta   90.00
_cell.angle_gamma   90.00
#
_symmetry.space_group_name_H-M   'P 1'
#
loop_
_entity.id
_entity.type
_entity.pdbx_description
1 polymer ?
#
loop_
_entity_poly.entity_id
_entity_poly.type
_entity_poly.pdbx_seq_one_letter_code
_entity_poly.pdbx_strand_id
1 'polypeptide(L)'
;MTASDCRSIDQAFLAQQWPSRQATLERYLQEQSRGLRQVFVAEDSGQIAGYATLIPHAKAGPFKKNGYPEITDLNVFQNFQRQGIGAKLLQAAEEQAKTFSSVITIGVGLHS
;
A
#
# COMPACT_ATOMS: atom_id res chain seq x y z
N MET A 1 0.25 4.73 7.84
CA MET A 1 1.01 3.64 8.49
C MET A 1 1.89 4.20 9.60
N THR A 2 1.92 3.54 10.74
CA THR A 2 2.76 3.91 11.88
C THR A 2 3.94 2.94 12.01
N ALA A 3 4.92 3.26 12.88
CA ALA A 3 6.02 2.35 13.16
C ALA A 3 5.53 1.02 13.74
N SER A 4 4.49 1.07 14.55
CA SER A 4 3.85 -0.14 15.10
C SER A 4 3.25 -0.99 13.99
N ASP A 5 2.64 -0.36 12.99
CA ASP A 5 2.07 -1.05 11.83
C ASP A 5 3.16 -1.77 11.03
N CYS A 6 4.34 -1.18 10.89
CA CYS A 6 5.46 -1.81 10.19
C CYS A 6 5.78 -3.18 10.79
N ARG A 7 5.86 -3.25 12.11
CA ARG A 7 6.14 -4.51 12.79
C ARG A 7 5.01 -5.52 12.60
N SER A 8 3.78 -5.06 12.73
CA SER A 8 2.61 -5.93 12.58
C SER A 8 2.49 -6.47 11.16
N ILE A 9 2.75 -5.65 10.15
CA ILE A 9 2.73 -6.06 8.76
C ILE A 9 3.84 -7.09 8.51
N ASP A 10 5.06 -6.84 8.99
CA ASP A 10 6.17 -7.76 8.80
C ASP A 10 5.90 -9.11 9.48
N GLN A 11 5.34 -9.08 10.67
CA GLN A 11 4.96 -10.31 11.37
C GLN A 11 3.90 -11.10 10.58
N ALA A 12 2.98 -10.41 9.92
CA ALA A 12 1.98 -11.08 9.09
C ALA A 12 2.61 -11.74 7.86
N PHE A 13 3.61 -11.11 7.24
CA PHE A 13 4.38 -11.73 6.15
C PHE A 13 5.08 -13.00 6.63
N LEU A 14 5.77 -12.92 7.76
CA LEU A 14 6.50 -14.07 8.31
C LEU A 14 5.56 -15.21 8.71
N ALA A 15 4.39 -14.89 9.24
CA ALA A 15 3.39 -15.88 9.63
C ALA A 15 2.87 -16.68 8.44
N GLN A 16 2.90 -16.10 7.23
CA GLN A 16 2.52 -16.76 6.00
C GLN A 16 3.69 -17.43 5.29
N GLN A 17 4.86 -17.44 5.94
CA GLN A 17 6.10 -17.97 5.37
C GLN A 17 6.56 -17.17 4.15
N TRP A 18 6.18 -15.89 4.09
CA TRP A 18 6.70 -14.95 3.11
C TRP A 18 7.96 -14.30 3.65
N PRO A 19 8.87 -13.83 2.78
CA PRO A 19 10.09 -13.17 3.25
C PRO A 19 9.79 -11.90 4.05
N SER A 20 10.69 -11.57 4.99
CA SER A 20 10.58 -10.33 5.75
C SER A 20 10.63 -9.12 4.83
N ARG A 21 9.80 -8.11 5.14
CA ARG A 21 9.79 -6.85 4.43
C ARG A 21 10.11 -5.66 5.33
N GLN A 22 10.74 -5.94 6.47
CA GLN A 22 11.02 -4.91 7.47
C GLN A 22 11.74 -3.70 6.88
N ALA A 23 12.80 -3.93 6.11
CA ALA A 23 13.57 -2.83 5.50
C ALA A 23 12.73 -2.01 4.52
N THR A 24 11.91 -2.68 3.71
CA THR A 24 11.01 -2.01 2.76
C THR A 24 9.97 -1.16 3.48
N LEU A 25 9.36 -1.72 4.53
CA LEU A 25 8.33 -1.01 5.30
C LEU A 25 8.90 0.18 6.05
N GLU A 26 10.11 0.07 6.59
CA GLU A 26 10.78 1.18 7.23
C GLU A 26 11.07 2.31 6.23
N ARG A 27 11.49 1.95 5.02
CA ARG A 27 11.67 2.93 3.94
C ARG A 27 10.35 3.62 3.60
N TYR A 28 9.26 2.87 3.51
CA TYR A 28 7.94 3.44 3.24
C TYR A 28 7.52 4.43 4.33
N LEU A 29 7.80 4.11 5.58
CA LEU A 29 7.49 5.01 6.69
C LEU A 29 8.27 6.33 6.58
N GLN A 30 9.55 6.26 6.22
CA GLN A 30 10.35 7.46 5.99
C GLN A 30 9.83 8.28 4.81
N GLU A 31 9.49 7.62 3.71
CA GLU A 31 8.92 8.28 2.54
C GLU A 31 7.58 8.94 2.87
N GLN A 32 6.76 8.26 3.69
CA GLN A 32 5.49 8.83 4.15
C GLN A 32 5.70 10.10 4.95
N SER A 33 6.69 10.12 5.84
CA SER A 33 7.00 11.31 6.65
C SER A 33 7.45 12.50 5.79
N ARG A 34 7.95 12.24 4.59
CA ARG A 34 8.40 13.27 3.64
C ARG A 34 7.36 13.62 2.58
N GLY A 35 6.17 13.04 2.66
CA GLY A 35 5.12 13.27 1.67
C GLY A 35 5.36 12.59 0.33
N LEU A 36 6.32 11.66 0.23
CA LEU A 36 6.66 10.98 -1.02
C LEU A 36 5.82 9.73 -1.26
N ARG A 37 5.15 9.25 -0.23
CA ARG A 37 4.32 8.04 -0.28
C ARG A 37 3.28 8.11 0.82
N GLN A 38 2.13 7.49 0.57
CA GLN A 38 1.12 7.28 1.59
C GLN A 38 0.81 5.78 1.65
N VAL A 39 0.77 5.21 2.85
CA VAL A 39 0.49 3.80 3.05
C VAL A 39 -0.86 3.66 3.75
N PHE A 40 -1.76 2.94 3.11
CA PHE A 40 -3.09 2.62 3.62
C PHE A 40 -3.03 1.23 4.24
N VAL A 41 -3.54 1.10 5.45
CA VAL A 41 -3.52 -0.16 6.19
C VAL A 41 -4.96 -0.57 6.47
N ALA A 42 -5.29 -1.81 6.16
CA ALA A 42 -6.59 -2.38 6.48
C ALA A 42 -6.48 -3.26 7.72
N GLU A 43 -7.40 -3.08 8.65
CA GLU A 43 -7.49 -3.90 9.86
C GLU A 43 -8.85 -4.59 9.90
N ASP A 44 -8.87 -5.80 10.43
CA ASP A 44 -10.08 -6.56 10.66
C ASP A 44 -9.96 -7.24 12.01
N SER A 45 -10.90 -6.95 12.91
CA SER A 45 -10.92 -7.53 14.27
C SER A 45 -9.61 -7.32 15.03
N GLY A 46 -9.00 -6.16 14.85
CA GLY A 46 -7.75 -5.81 15.53
C GLY A 46 -6.50 -6.39 14.91
N GLN A 47 -6.61 -7.04 13.75
CA GLN A 47 -5.49 -7.62 13.03
C GLN A 47 -5.25 -6.89 11.72
N ILE A 48 -3.98 -6.79 11.30
CA ILE A 48 -3.63 -6.24 10.01
C ILE A 48 -4.07 -7.23 8.93
N ALA A 49 -4.96 -6.78 8.05
CA ALA A 49 -5.49 -7.60 6.96
C ALA A 49 -4.78 -7.37 5.63
N GLY A 50 -4.20 -6.18 5.44
CA GLY A 50 -3.49 -5.86 4.22
C GLY A 50 -3.04 -4.41 4.19
N TYR A 51 -2.37 -4.03 3.10
CA TYR A 51 -1.96 -2.65 2.89
C TYR A 51 -1.83 -2.34 1.41
N ALA A 52 -1.85 -1.05 1.07
CA ALA A 52 -1.59 -0.55 -0.27
C ALA A 52 -0.81 0.75 -0.15
N THR A 53 -0.04 1.10 -1.19
CA THR A 53 0.71 2.34 -1.17
C THR A 53 0.32 3.24 -2.34
N LEU A 54 0.37 4.54 -2.11
CA LEU A 54 0.14 5.57 -3.11
C LEU A 54 1.38 6.45 -3.19
N ILE A 55 1.95 6.57 -4.39
CA ILE A 55 3.01 7.51 -4.69
C ILE A 55 2.34 8.71 -5.35
N PRO A 56 2.28 9.89 -4.69
CA PRO A 56 1.55 11.03 -5.25
C PRO A 56 2.06 11.50 -6.61
N HIS A 57 3.39 11.40 -6.82
CA HIS A 57 4.02 11.77 -8.08
C HIS A 57 5.00 10.67 -8.47
N ALA A 58 4.59 9.80 -9.39
CA ALA A 58 5.42 8.68 -9.81
C ALA A 58 6.72 9.18 -10.43
N LYS A 59 7.86 8.69 -9.91
CA LYS A 59 9.20 9.06 -10.38
C LYS A 59 9.84 7.99 -11.25
N ALA A 60 9.15 6.86 -11.42
CA ALA A 60 9.63 5.73 -12.20
C ALA A 60 8.48 5.14 -13.00
N GLY A 61 8.81 4.34 -14.01
CA GLY A 61 7.81 3.71 -14.85
C GLY A 61 7.40 4.57 -16.04
N PRO A 62 6.44 4.11 -16.84
CA PRO A 62 6.11 4.77 -18.12
C PRO A 62 5.48 6.14 -17.95
N PHE A 63 4.91 6.48 -16.80
CA PHE A 63 4.20 7.72 -16.56
C PHE A 63 4.99 8.74 -15.73
N LYS A 64 6.26 8.48 -15.46
CA LYS A 64 7.08 9.34 -14.59
C LYS A 64 7.17 10.79 -15.08
N LYS A 65 7.15 11.00 -16.39
CA LYS A 65 7.24 12.35 -16.98
C LYS A 65 6.03 13.19 -16.68
N ASN A 66 4.88 12.56 -16.47
CA ASN A 66 3.63 13.25 -16.22
C ASN A 66 3.39 13.51 -14.74
N GLY A 67 4.16 12.83 -13.86
CA GLY A 67 4.01 12.99 -12.42
C GLY A 67 2.67 12.52 -11.88
N TYR A 68 1.98 11.63 -12.58
CA TYR A 68 0.69 11.11 -12.14
C TYR A 68 0.85 10.26 -10.88
N PRO A 69 -0.14 10.28 -9.98
CA PRO A 69 -0.11 9.39 -8.83
C PRO A 69 -0.17 7.93 -9.26
N GLU A 70 0.54 7.10 -8.52
CA GLU A 70 0.58 5.67 -8.79
C GLU A 70 0.22 4.89 -7.54
N ILE A 71 -0.72 3.94 -7.67
CA ILE A 71 -1.05 2.99 -6.62
C ILE A 71 -0.23 1.73 -6.89
N THR A 72 0.53 1.30 -5.90
CA THR A 72 1.45 0.18 -6.04
C THR A 72 1.54 -0.62 -4.74
N ASP A 73 2.09 -1.82 -4.82
CA ASP A 73 2.36 -2.70 -3.68
C ASP A 73 1.11 -2.94 -2.82
N LEU A 74 0.07 -3.49 -3.45
CA LEU A 74 -1.17 -3.89 -2.77
C LEU A 74 -1.04 -5.36 -2.33
N ASN A 75 -1.21 -5.61 -1.04
CA ASN A 75 -1.15 -6.96 -0.48
C ASN A 75 -2.30 -7.18 0.50
N VAL A 76 -2.98 -8.33 0.36
CA VAL A 76 -3.96 -8.80 1.31
C VAL A 76 -3.48 -10.14 1.85
N PHE A 77 -3.42 -10.27 3.18
CA PHE A 77 -2.90 -11.48 3.79
C PHE A 77 -3.89 -12.64 3.64
N GLN A 78 -3.36 -13.87 3.59
CA GLN A 78 -4.11 -15.06 3.18
C GLN A 78 -5.42 -15.26 3.93
N ASN A 79 -5.42 -15.05 5.24
CA ASN A 79 -6.61 -15.23 6.06
C ASN A 79 -7.71 -14.21 5.78
N PHE A 80 -7.40 -13.15 5.04
CA PHE A 80 -8.31 -12.04 4.76
C PHE A 80 -8.63 -11.88 3.29
N GLN A 81 -8.12 -12.76 2.44
CA GLN A 81 -8.40 -12.71 1.00
C GLN A 81 -9.86 -13.09 0.72
N ARG A 82 -10.37 -12.67 -0.44
CA ARG A 82 -11.72 -12.94 -0.91
C ARG A 82 -12.83 -12.30 -0.05
N GLN A 83 -12.48 -11.26 0.71
CA GLN A 83 -13.44 -10.51 1.54
C GLN A 83 -13.63 -9.08 1.05
N GLY A 84 -13.09 -8.73 -0.11
CA GLY A 84 -13.20 -7.39 -0.66
C GLY A 84 -12.24 -6.37 -0.06
N ILE A 85 -11.28 -6.80 0.75
CA ILE A 85 -10.33 -5.89 1.42
C ILE A 85 -9.42 -5.21 0.40
N GLY A 86 -8.93 -5.96 -0.61
CA GLY A 86 -8.11 -5.39 -1.68
C GLY A 86 -8.85 -4.27 -2.41
N ALA A 87 -10.12 -4.50 -2.72
CA ALA A 87 -10.96 -3.48 -3.38
C ALA A 87 -11.14 -2.24 -2.51
N LYS A 88 -11.32 -2.42 -1.20
CA LYS A 88 -11.45 -1.29 -0.27
C LYS A 88 -10.17 -0.49 -0.16
N LEU A 89 -9.02 -1.16 -0.11
CA LEU A 89 -7.72 -0.51 -0.09
C LEU A 89 -7.49 0.30 -1.37
N LEU A 90 -7.80 -0.31 -2.51
CA LEU A 90 -7.67 0.35 -3.81
C LEU A 90 -8.58 1.57 -3.88
N GLN A 91 -9.82 1.45 -3.41
CA GLN A 91 -10.78 2.56 -3.39
C GLN A 91 -10.29 3.70 -2.52
N ALA A 92 -9.76 3.41 -1.32
CA ALA A 92 -9.25 4.44 -0.42
C ALA A 92 -8.09 5.20 -1.07
N ALA A 93 -7.17 4.49 -1.72
CA ALA A 93 -6.04 5.11 -2.40
C ALA A 93 -6.49 5.94 -3.60
N GLU A 94 -7.47 5.45 -4.37
CA GLU A 94 -8.03 6.19 -5.50
C GLU A 94 -8.73 7.47 -5.05
N GLU A 95 -9.50 7.41 -3.98
CA GLU A 95 -10.19 8.59 -3.44
C GLU A 95 -9.20 9.65 -3.01
N GLN A 96 -8.11 9.25 -2.37
CA GLN A 96 -7.06 10.18 -1.98
C GLN A 96 -6.38 10.79 -3.20
N ALA A 97 -6.05 9.98 -4.20
CA ALA A 97 -5.41 10.47 -5.42
C ALA A 97 -6.28 11.43 -6.20
N LYS A 98 -7.60 11.21 -6.22
CA LYS A 98 -8.55 12.09 -6.92
C LYS A 98 -8.63 13.48 -6.33
N THR A 99 -8.16 13.69 -5.11
CA THR A 99 -8.14 15.02 -4.51
C THR A 99 -7.14 15.95 -5.19
N PHE A 100 -6.16 15.41 -5.92
CA PHE A 100 -5.13 16.22 -6.58
C PHE A 100 -4.82 15.81 -8.03
N SER A 101 -5.48 14.78 -8.56
CA SER A 101 -5.28 14.38 -9.94
C SER A 101 -6.51 13.68 -10.50
N SER A 102 -6.82 13.94 -11.77
CA SER A 102 -7.88 13.22 -12.49
C SER A 102 -7.37 11.95 -13.16
N VAL A 103 -6.03 11.75 -13.19
CA VAL A 103 -5.41 10.57 -13.80
C VAL A 103 -4.64 9.82 -12.73
N ILE A 104 -4.89 8.52 -12.61
CA ILE A 104 -4.25 7.66 -11.63
C ILE A 104 -3.71 6.45 -12.37
N THR A 105 -2.46 6.06 -12.07
CA THR A 105 -1.88 4.84 -12.60
C THR A 105 -1.90 3.75 -11.54
N ILE A 106 -2.09 2.51 -11.96
CA ILE A 106 -2.15 1.37 -11.05
C ILE A 106 -1.11 0.35 -11.50
N GLY A 107 -0.08 0.17 -10.65
CA GLY A 107 1.01 -0.75 -10.93
C GLY A 107 1.04 -1.91 -9.94
N VAL A 108 -0.10 -2.59 -9.73
CA VAL A 108 -0.20 -3.70 -8.79
C VAL A 108 -0.70 -4.94 -9.47
N GLY A 109 -0.19 -6.09 -9.02
CA GLY A 109 -0.82 -7.36 -9.30
C GLY A 109 -1.91 -7.57 -8.25
N LEU A 110 -3.14 -7.82 -8.70
CA LEU A 110 -4.26 -8.01 -7.79
C LEU A 110 -4.33 -9.46 -7.33
N HIS A 111 -3.82 -9.71 -6.15
CA HIS A 111 -3.91 -11.00 -5.48
C HIS A 111 -4.94 -10.88 -4.35
N SER A 112 -6.18 -11.01 -4.69
CA SER A 112 -7.24 -10.89 -3.69
C SER A 112 -8.01 -12.18 -3.53
#